data_8a205d401b98a9b66b54af645623a6b2
#
_entry.id   8a205d401b98a9b66b54af645623a6b2
#
_cell.length_a   1.000
_cell.length_b   1.000
_cell.length_c   1.000
_cell.angle_alpha   90.00
_cell.angle_beta   90.00
_cell.angle_gamma   90.00
#
_symmetry.space_group_name_H-M   'P 1'
#
loop_
_entity.id
_entity.type
_entity.pdbx_description
1 polymer ?
#
loop_
_entity_poly.entity_id
_entity_poly.type
_entity_poly.pdbx_seq_one_letter_code
_entity_poly.pdbx_strand_id
1 'polypeptide(L)'
;MIAAVWFGLSQVDWMKFLNIEQTTQNTEEKIGDLFWKMLKSSETEIISDSIVAPVDSMLTRICTANQIDRAKVKLHLLRKGEINAFALPNNHLVIYSGLIAACENEAELCGVIGHELAHIEKNHVMNKLIKEVGLSVLISMSTGNGNAETIKAAIKQLSSSAYDRKLETEADLTAVDYLEKAGIDPEPFANFLYRLADETKNLPSQIYWISTHPESKERAEKIIERIKDRDLPKTSAKDSLRFEGLKKSINKVLS
;
A
#
# COMPACT_ATOMS: atom_id res chain seq x y z
N MET A 1 19.54 21.43 42.47
CA MET A 1 20.27 20.43 41.68
C MET A 1 19.36 19.51 40.86
N ILE A 2 18.34 18.88 41.44
CA ILE A 2 17.45 17.96 40.76
C ILE A 2 16.69 18.61 39.58
N ALA A 3 16.19 19.84 39.70
CA ALA A 3 15.49 20.56 38.65
C ALA A 3 16.38 20.90 37.43
N ALA A 4 17.67 21.18 37.63
CA ALA A 4 18.64 21.44 36.56
C ALA A 4 18.98 20.18 35.75
N VAL A 5 19.05 19.02 36.43
CA VAL A 5 19.24 17.71 35.79
C VAL A 5 18.02 17.34 34.99
N TRP A 6 16.83 17.59 35.53
CA TRP A 6 15.55 17.30 34.81
C TRP A 6 15.37 18.17 33.56
N PHE A 7 15.74 19.48 33.68
CA PHE A 7 15.72 20.39 32.53
C PHE A 7 16.73 20.00 31.45
N GLY A 8 17.95 19.59 31.86
CA GLY A 8 18.97 19.07 30.92
C GLY A 8 18.53 17.80 30.22
N LEU A 9 17.89 16.87 30.92
CA LEU A 9 17.34 15.62 30.36
C LEU A 9 16.16 15.85 29.43
N SER A 10 15.33 16.89 29.68
CA SER A 10 14.20 17.24 28.82
C SER A 10 14.59 17.88 27.48
N GLN A 11 15.83 18.39 27.35
CA GLN A 11 16.37 18.98 26.12
C GLN A 11 17.12 17.95 25.26
N VAL A 12 17.35 16.74 25.76
CA VAL A 12 17.99 15.67 25.00
C VAL A 12 16.90 15.01 24.14
N ASP A 13 17.10 15.06 22.81
CA ASP A 13 16.33 14.24 21.88
C ASP A 13 16.77 12.79 22.04
N TRP A 14 16.09 12.08 22.96
CA TRP A 14 16.39 10.69 23.30
C TRP A 14 16.27 9.75 22.10
N MET A 15 15.43 10.09 21.13
CA MET A 15 15.28 9.33 19.88
C MET A 15 16.59 9.34 19.08
N LYS A 16 17.21 10.52 18.94
CA LYS A 16 18.53 10.67 18.28
C LYS A 16 19.66 10.11 19.12
N PHE A 17 19.64 10.35 20.45
CA PHE A 17 20.71 9.90 21.34
C PHE A 17 20.81 8.36 21.40
N LEU A 18 19.70 7.65 21.35
CA LEU A 18 19.66 6.18 21.36
C LEU A 18 19.75 5.56 19.96
N ASN A 19 19.98 6.34 18.90
CA ASN A 19 19.95 5.86 17.50
C ASN A 19 18.67 5.08 17.16
N ILE A 20 17.54 5.43 17.79
CA ILE A 20 16.27 4.70 17.61
C ILE A 20 15.81 4.78 16.15
N GLU A 21 15.94 5.93 15.50
CA GLU A 21 15.61 6.10 14.09
C GLU A 21 16.39 5.12 13.19
N GLN A 22 17.72 5.04 13.38
CA GLN A 22 18.56 4.17 12.57
C GLN A 22 18.34 2.68 12.89
N THR A 23 18.07 2.36 14.16
CA THR A 23 17.69 1.00 14.57
C THR A 23 16.34 0.61 13.99
N THR A 24 15.39 1.52 13.96
CA THR A 24 14.04 1.29 13.38
C THR A 24 14.15 1.10 11.88
N GLN A 25 14.92 1.93 11.17
CA GLN A 25 15.12 1.81 9.72
C GLN A 25 15.81 0.48 9.35
N ASN A 26 16.91 0.12 10.04
CA ASN A 26 17.58 -1.17 9.82
C ASN A 26 16.66 -2.36 10.13
N THR A 27 15.79 -2.21 11.13
CA THR A 27 14.79 -3.23 11.49
C THR A 27 13.73 -3.34 10.41
N GLU A 28 13.24 -2.20 9.90
CA GLU A 28 12.27 -2.13 8.81
C GLU A 28 12.77 -2.80 7.53
N GLU A 29 14.02 -2.49 7.11
CA GLU A 29 14.64 -3.10 5.93
C GLU A 29 14.68 -4.63 6.05
N LYS A 30 15.21 -5.14 7.17
CA LYS A 30 15.34 -6.58 7.40
C LYS A 30 13.99 -7.29 7.49
N ILE A 31 13.01 -6.66 8.15
CA ILE A 31 11.67 -7.24 8.28
C ILE A 31 10.96 -7.26 6.92
N GLY A 32 11.04 -6.17 6.15
CA GLY A 32 10.44 -6.11 4.82
C GLY A 32 10.98 -7.19 3.89
N ASP A 33 12.29 -7.33 3.81
CA ASP A 33 12.92 -8.35 2.97
C ASP A 33 12.62 -9.78 3.48
N LEU A 34 12.54 -9.97 4.79
CA LEU A 34 12.15 -11.24 5.40
C LEU A 34 10.69 -11.60 5.06
N PHE A 35 9.78 -10.64 5.17
CA PHE A 35 8.36 -10.83 4.84
C PHE A 35 8.20 -11.13 3.36
N TRP A 36 8.86 -10.37 2.49
CA TRP A 36 8.84 -10.62 1.06
C TRP A 36 9.39 -12.02 0.72
N LYS A 37 10.54 -12.40 1.28
CA LYS A 37 11.13 -13.73 1.07
C LYS A 37 10.16 -14.85 1.46
N MET A 38 9.46 -14.71 2.57
CA MET A 38 8.49 -15.70 3.02
C MET A 38 7.26 -15.72 2.12
N LEU A 39 6.72 -14.57 1.74
CA LEU A 39 5.57 -14.46 0.85
C LEU A 39 5.88 -15.07 -0.53
N LYS A 40 7.04 -14.74 -1.10
CA LYS A 40 7.53 -15.29 -2.37
C LYS A 40 7.73 -16.80 -2.34
N SER A 41 7.99 -17.40 -1.17
CA SER A 41 8.12 -18.86 -1.05
C SER A 41 6.78 -19.59 -1.06
N SER A 42 5.68 -18.91 -0.78
CA SER A 42 4.33 -19.49 -0.70
C SER A 42 3.41 -19.07 -1.86
N GLU A 43 3.75 -18.01 -2.58
CA GLU A 43 2.93 -17.43 -3.64
C GLU A 43 3.70 -17.38 -4.97
N THR A 44 2.97 -17.35 -6.08
CA THR A 44 3.56 -17.26 -7.43
C THR A 44 3.68 -15.80 -7.86
N GLU A 45 4.91 -15.32 -8.02
CA GLU A 45 5.19 -13.98 -8.55
C GLU A 45 5.01 -13.95 -10.07
N ILE A 46 4.33 -12.91 -10.56
CA ILE A 46 4.15 -12.65 -11.99
C ILE A 46 5.35 -11.82 -12.46
N ILE A 47 6.12 -12.37 -13.39
CA ILE A 47 7.32 -11.76 -13.98
C ILE A 47 7.15 -11.40 -15.47
N SER A 48 5.96 -11.63 -16.03
CA SER A 48 5.67 -11.35 -17.43
C SER A 48 5.67 -9.86 -17.72
N ASP A 49 6.50 -9.41 -18.67
CA ASP A 49 6.60 -8.00 -19.07
C ASP A 49 5.26 -7.42 -19.54
N SER A 50 4.40 -8.23 -20.16
CA SER A 50 3.07 -7.79 -20.59
C SER A 50 2.14 -7.38 -19.44
N ILE A 51 2.49 -7.75 -18.20
CA ILE A 51 1.75 -7.42 -16.99
C ILE A 51 2.56 -6.46 -16.11
N VAL A 52 3.84 -6.76 -15.89
CA VAL A 52 4.69 -5.97 -15.00
C VAL A 52 4.93 -4.56 -15.56
N ALA A 53 5.31 -4.44 -16.84
CA ALA A 53 5.67 -3.15 -17.41
C ALA A 53 4.54 -2.11 -17.42
N PRO A 54 3.27 -2.44 -17.75
CA PRO A 54 2.16 -1.50 -17.62
C PRO A 54 1.96 -1.00 -16.19
N VAL A 55 1.97 -1.90 -15.18
CA VAL A 55 1.79 -1.52 -13.77
C VAL A 55 2.96 -0.70 -13.27
N ASP A 56 4.19 -1.07 -13.63
CA ASP A 56 5.39 -0.30 -13.31
C ASP A 56 5.37 1.11 -13.93
N SER A 57 4.86 1.24 -15.15
CA SER A 57 4.68 2.54 -15.81
C SER A 57 3.70 3.44 -15.05
N MET A 58 2.59 2.89 -14.52
CA MET A 58 1.62 3.63 -13.69
C MET A 58 2.28 4.10 -12.40
N LEU A 59 2.95 3.21 -11.68
CA LEU A 59 3.67 3.53 -10.46
C LEU A 59 4.77 4.57 -10.71
N THR A 60 5.55 4.42 -11.78
CA THR A 60 6.60 5.38 -12.16
C THR A 60 6.02 6.76 -12.44
N ARG A 61 4.88 6.85 -13.15
CA ARG A 61 4.18 8.12 -13.43
C ARG A 61 3.79 8.82 -12.12
N ILE A 62 3.20 8.07 -11.17
CA ILE A 62 2.80 8.61 -9.87
C ILE A 62 4.03 9.06 -9.07
N CYS A 63 5.06 8.23 -8.95
CA CYS A 63 6.28 8.55 -8.22
C CYS A 63 6.97 9.81 -8.79
N THR A 64 7.16 9.87 -10.11
CA THR A 64 7.83 11.00 -10.78
C THR A 64 7.10 12.30 -10.55
N ALA A 65 5.77 12.32 -10.70
CA ALA A 65 4.96 13.52 -10.52
C ALA A 65 4.98 14.05 -9.07
N ASN A 66 5.23 13.16 -8.09
CA ASN A 66 5.22 13.47 -6.67
C ASN A 66 6.61 13.54 -6.03
N GLN A 67 7.68 13.50 -6.84
CA GLN A 67 9.08 13.54 -6.36
C GLN A 67 9.42 12.38 -5.40
N ILE A 68 8.73 11.24 -5.57
CA ILE A 68 9.01 10.01 -4.83
C ILE A 68 10.07 9.23 -5.60
N ASP A 69 11.09 8.76 -4.88
CA ASP A 69 12.15 7.95 -5.50
C ASP A 69 11.62 6.57 -5.90
N ARG A 70 11.26 6.43 -7.20
CA ARG A 70 10.73 5.17 -7.76
C ARG A 70 11.65 3.97 -7.48
N ALA A 71 12.98 4.18 -7.44
CA ALA A 71 13.94 3.10 -7.25
C ALA A 71 13.85 2.48 -5.85
N LYS A 72 13.32 3.19 -4.87
CA LYS A 72 13.08 2.68 -3.52
C LYS A 72 11.83 1.83 -3.40
N VAL A 73 10.85 1.98 -4.30
CA VAL A 73 9.60 1.21 -4.24
C VAL A 73 9.75 -0.13 -4.94
N LYS A 74 9.59 -1.22 -4.21
CA LYS A 74 9.74 -2.60 -4.68
C LYS A 74 8.38 -3.15 -5.08
N LEU A 75 8.04 -3.08 -6.37
CA LEU A 75 6.76 -3.58 -6.90
C LEU A 75 6.78 -5.10 -7.05
N HIS A 76 5.76 -5.76 -6.55
CA HIS A 76 5.53 -7.19 -6.67
C HIS A 76 4.12 -7.50 -7.12
N LEU A 77 3.99 -8.30 -8.15
CA LEU A 77 2.70 -8.77 -8.65
C LEU A 77 2.56 -10.26 -8.36
N LEU A 78 1.50 -10.65 -7.66
CA LEU A 78 1.27 -12.05 -7.29
C LEU A 78 0.06 -12.64 -8.02
N ARG A 79 0.20 -13.87 -8.51
CA ARG A 79 -0.90 -14.64 -9.11
C ARG A 79 -1.86 -15.11 -8.02
N LYS A 80 -2.90 -14.32 -7.77
CA LYS A 80 -3.92 -14.62 -6.77
C LYS A 80 -5.25 -14.00 -7.18
N GLY A 81 -6.32 -14.80 -7.15
CA GLY A 81 -7.66 -14.34 -7.57
C GLY A 81 -8.35 -13.40 -6.57
N GLU A 82 -7.81 -13.25 -5.37
CA GLU A 82 -8.32 -12.33 -4.36
C GLU A 82 -8.15 -10.87 -4.80
N ILE A 83 -9.14 -10.04 -4.53
CA ILE A 83 -9.07 -8.59 -4.75
C ILE A 83 -8.31 -8.00 -3.56
N ASN A 84 -6.99 -7.80 -3.71
CA ASN A 84 -6.15 -7.25 -2.66
C ASN A 84 -4.89 -6.56 -3.21
N ALA A 85 -4.43 -5.55 -2.47
CA ALA A 85 -3.10 -4.96 -2.52
C ALA A 85 -2.71 -4.57 -1.10
N PHE A 86 -1.43 -4.52 -0.80
CA PHE A 86 -0.94 -4.06 0.50
C PHE A 86 0.53 -3.69 0.42
N ALA A 87 0.93 -2.80 1.32
CA ALA A 87 2.32 -2.47 1.53
C ALA A 87 2.94 -3.34 2.63
N LEU A 88 4.23 -3.69 2.46
CA LEU A 88 5.07 -4.28 3.50
C LEU A 88 6.19 -3.27 3.85
N PRO A 89 6.86 -3.44 5.01
CA PRO A 89 8.03 -2.63 5.35
C PRO A 89 9.08 -2.62 4.25
N ASN A 90 9.99 -1.66 4.27
CA ASN A 90 11.04 -1.48 3.27
C ASN A 90 10.49 -1.23 1.85
N ASN A 91 9.38 -0.48 1.78
CA ASN A 91 8.75 0.00 0.55
C ASN A 91 8.33 -1.11 -0.44
N HIS A 92 8.02 -2.30 0.04
CA HIS A 92 7.44 -3.33 -0.80
C HIS A 92 5.95 -3.03 -1.04
N LEU A 93 5.56 -2.94 -2.31
CA LEU A 93 4.18 -2.80 -2.76
C LEU A 93 3.76 -4.12 -3.42
N VAL A 94 2.79 -4.79 -2.84
CA VAL A 94 2.27 -6.07 -3.34
C VAL A 94 0.88 -5.87 -3.93
N ILE A 95 0.67 -6.32 -5.16
CA ILE A 95 -0.62 -6.25 -5.86
C ILE A 95 -0.99 -7.64 -6.36
N TYR A 96 -2.20 -8.08 -6.07
CA TYR A 96 -2.73 -9.35 -6.56
C TYR A 96 -3.37 -9.21 -7.93
N SER A 97 -3.23 -10.23 -8.77
CA SER A 97 -3.85 -10.26 -10.09
C SER A 97 -5.37 -10.08 -10.05
N GLY A 98 -6.04 -10.56 -8.99
CA GLY A 98 -7.47 -10.36 -8.79
C GLY A 98 -7.88 -8.90 -8.65
N LEU A 99 -7.06 -8.06 -8.00
CA LEU A 99 -7.31 -6.62 -7.94
C LEU A 99 -7.23 -5.98 -9.32
N ILE A 100 -6.19 -6.31 -10.11
CA ILE A 100 -6.04 -5.78 -11.47
C ILE A 100 -7.23 -6.20 -12.35
N ALA A 101 -7.69 -7.46 -12.17
CA ALA A 101 -8.87 -7.97 -12.86
C ALA A 101 -10.17 -7.24 -12.46
N ALA A 102 -10.33 -6.84 -11.21
CA ALA A 102 -11.49 -6.14 -10.68
C ALA A 102 -11.57 -4.67 -11.11
N CYS A 103 -10.43 -4.02 -11.38
CA CYS A 103 -10.43 -2.64 -11.87
C CYS A 103 -11.02 -2.55 -13.28
N GLU A 104 -11.84 -1.54 -13.54
CA GLU A 104 -12.49 -1.30 -14.85
C GLU A 104 -11.60 -0.46 -15.77
N ASN A 105 -10.77 0.40 -15.21
CA ASN A 105 -9.87 1.29 -15.95
C ASN A 105 -8.55 1.51 -15.21
N GLU A 106 -7.59 2.14 -15.90
CA GLU A 106 -6.27 2.42 -15.38
C GLU A 106 -6.31 3.34 -14.16
N ALA A 107 -7.20 4.34 -14.13
CA ALA A 107 -7.26 5.31 -13.05
C ALA A 107 -7.71 4.68 -11.72
N GLU A 108 -8.59 3.65 -11.76
CA GLU A 108 -8.92 2.86 -10.57
C GLU A 108 -7.71 2.16 -9.98
N LEU A 109 -6.92 1.47 -10.83
CA LEU A 109 -5.70 0.79 -10.39
C LEU A 109 -4.67 1.80 -9.89
N CYS A 110 -4.50 2.94 -10.56
CA CYS A 110 -3.65 4.03 -10.11
C CYS A 110 -4.09 4.59 -8.75
N GLY A 111 -5.39 4.66 -8.49
CA GLY A 111 -5.96 5.05 -7.20
C GLY A 111 -5.51 4.13 -6.06
N VAL A 112 -5.63 2.82 -6.26
CA VAL A 112 -5.16 1.83 -5.28
C VAL A 112 -3.63 1.90 -5.12
N ILE A 113 -2.87 2.01 -6.22
CA ILE A 113 -1.41 2.17 -6.17
C ILE A 113 -1.03 3.43 -5.38
N GLY A 114 -1.70 4.56 -5.62
CA GLY A 114 -1.47 5.81 -4.91
C GLY A 114 -1.80 5.71 -3.42
N HIS A 115 -2.86 4.98 -3.06
CA HIS A 115 -3.27 4.72 -1.69
C HIS A 115 -2.23 3.87 -0.93
N GLU A 116 -1.77 2.77 -1.52
CA GLU A 116 -0.73 1.93 -0.91
C GLU A 116 0.61 2.69 -0.81
N LEU A 117 0.94 3.48 -1.84
CA LEU A 117 2.12 4.34 -1.82
C LEU A 117 2.04 5.39 -0.70
N ALA A 118 0.86 5.94 -0.42
CA ALA A 118 0.66 6.85 0.71
C ALA A 118 0.87 6.14 2.05
N HIS A 119 0.43 4.90 2.22
CA HIS A 119 0.73 4.10 3.42
C HIS A 119 2.24 3.89 3.62
N ILE A 120 3.00 3.70 2.53
CA ILE A 120 4.47 3.60 2.55
C ILE A 120 5.09 4.93 2.99
N GLU A 121 4.81 6.01 2.26
CA GLU A 121 5.44 7.33 2.46
C GLU A 121 5.09 7.97 3.82
N LYS A 122 3.93 7.62 4.39
CA LYS A 122 3.48 8.08 5.71
C LYS A 122 3.87 7.16 6.87
N ASN A 123 4.69 6.13 6.61
CA ASN A 123 5.11 5.13 7.60
C ASN A 123 3.95 4.41 8.32
N HIS A 124 2.76 4.34 7.70
CA HIS A 124 1.59 3.68 8.29
C HIS A 124 1.84 2.19 8.53
N VAL A 125 2.61 1.55 7.62
CA VAL A 125 2.94 0.11 7.67
C VAL A 125 3.72 -0.24 8.93
N MET A 126 4.82 0.49 9.20
CA MET A 126 5.63 0.26 10.40
C MET A 126 4.89 0.61 11.68
N ASN A 127 4.12 1.71 11.69
CA ASN A 127 3.31 2.10 12.84
C ASN A 127 2.27 1.02 13.18
N LYS A 128 1.61 0.44 12.17
CA LYS A 128 0.68 -0.67 12.32
C LYS A 128 1.38 -1.91 12.90
N LEU A 129 2.54 -2.30 12.34
CA LEU A 129 3.31 -3.43 12.83
C LEU A 129 3.75 -3.26 14.30
N ILE A 130 4.26 -2.09 14.65
CA ILE A 130 4.68 -1.80 16.03
C ILE A 130 3.48 -1.90 16.98
N LYS A 131 2.32 -1.39 16.57
CA LYS A 131 1.07 -1.44 17.35
C LYS A 131 0.57 -2.87 17.52
N GLU A 132 0.56 -3.68 16.47
CA GLU A 132 -0.07 -5.00 16.44
C GLU A 132 0.85 -6.12 16.95
N VAL A 133 2.14 -6.03 16.65
CA VAL A 133 3.13 -7.09 16.93
C VAL A 133 4.05 -6.70 18.10
N GLY A 134 4.36 -5.42 18.23
CA GLY A 134 5.28 -4.88 19.23
C GLY A 134 6.73 -4.79 18.74
N LEU A 135 7.39 -3.67 19.08
CA LEU A 135 8.75 -3.36 18.61
C LEU A 135 9.78 -4.42 19.01
N SER A 136 9.70 -4.96 20.23
CA SER A 136 10.63 -5.99 20.73
C SER A 136 10.58 -7.28 19.90
N VAL A 137 9.38 -7.67 19.48
CA VAL A 137 9.18 -8.86 18.62
C VAL A 137 9.75 -8.59 17.24
N LEU A 138 9.52 -7.40 16.67
CA LEU A 138 10.07 -7.00 15.38
C LEU A 138 11.61 -6.97 15.39
N ILE A 139 12.22 -6.43 16.43
CA ILE A 139 13.68 -6.47 16.61
C ILE A 139 14.16 -7.94 16.68
N SER A 140 13.50 -8.78 17.46
CA SER A 140 13.84 -10.22 17.53
C SER A 140 13.78 -10.91 16.16
N MET A 141 12.75 -10.63 15.36
CA MET A 141 12.64 -11.15 13.98
C MET A 141 13.81 -10.65 13.11
N SER A 142 14.14 -9.35 13.19
CA SER A 142 15.21 -8.74 12.37
C SER A 142 16.60 -9.25 12.69
N THR A 143 16.80 -9.79 13.88
CA THR A 143 18.07 -10.39 14.34
C THR A 143 18.17 -11.90 14.10
N GLY A 144 17.16 -12.49 13.44
CA GLY A 144 17.14 -13.92 13.11
C GLY A 144 16.59 -14.82 14.21
N ASN A 145 16.10 -14.26 15.33
CA ASN A 145 15.52 -15.02 16.43
C ASN A 145 14.00 -15.26 16.29
N GLY A 146 13.39 -14.75 15.20
CA GLY A 146 11.97 -14.98 14.88
C GLY A 146 11.75 -16.38 14.30
N ASN A 147 10.78 -17.11 14.83
CA ASN A 147 10.36 -18.37 14.20
C ASN A 147 9.41 -18.11 13.01
N ALA A 148 9.31 -19.10 12.10
CA ALA A 148 8.53 -18.99 10.88
C ALA A 148 7.03 -18.68 11.15
N GLU A 149 6.45 -19.24 12.22
CA GLU A 149 5.04 -19.04 12.56
C GLU A 149 4.78 -17.60 13.01
N THR A 150 5.67 -17.00 13.80
CA THR A 150 5.55 -15.60 14.22
C THR A 150 5.66 -14.65 13.02
N ILE A 151 6.55 -14.94 12.06
CA ILE A 151 6.71 -14.16 10.85
C ILE A 151 5.45 -14.27 9.98
N LYS A 152 4.92 -15.48 9.77
CA LYS A 152 3.66 -15.69 9.04
C LYS A 152 2.49 -14.97 9.70
N ALA A 153 2.40 -15.00 11.03
CA ALA A 153 1.37 -14.30 11.78
C ALA A 153 1.46 -12.78 11.58
N ALA A 154 2.65 -12.20 11.59
CA ALA A 154 2.86 -10.78 11.34
C ALA A 154 2.51 -10.38 9.90
N ILE A 155 2.88 -11.19 8.89
CA ILE A 155 2.48 -10.97 7.48
C ILE A 155 0.96 -11.04 7.35
N LYS A 156 0.32 -12.06 7.95
CA LYS A 156 -1.13 -12.21 7.96
C LYS A 156 -1.79 -11.00 8.61
N GLN A 157 -1.26 -10.52 9.72
CA GLN A 157 -1.78 -9.34 10.41
C GLN A 157 -1.74 -8.10 9.50
N LEU A 158 -0.64 -7.85 8.79
CA LEU A 158 -0.54 -6.74 7.84
C LEU A 158 -1.54 -6.85 6.69
N SER A 159 -1.65 -8.05 6.10
CA SER A 159 -2.45 -8.27 4.89
C SER A 159 -3.94 -8.54 5.16
N SER A 160 -4.38 -8.61 6.42
CA SER A 160 -5.76 -8.94 6.78
C SER A 160 -6.39 -8.09 7.89
N SER A 161 -5.61 -7.30 8.66
CA SER A 161 -6.16 -6.40 9.67
C SER A 161 -6.37 -4.99 9.13
N ALA A 162 -7.40 -4.33 9.65
CA ALA A 162 -7.76 -2.96 9.24
C ALA A 162 -6.75 -1.92 9.73
N TYR A 163 -6.56 -0.88 8.94
CA TYR A 163 -5.94 0.37 9.40
C TYR A 163 -6.93 1.21 10.20
N ASP A 164 -6.42 2.13 11.01
CA ASP A 164 -7.25 3.12 11.68
C ASP A 164 -7.91 4.06 10.66
N ARG A 165 -9.18 4.45 10.88
CA ARG A 165 -9.96 5.33 9.97
C ARG A 165 -9.25 6.63 9.59
N LYS A 166 -8.47 7.20 10.53
CA LYS A 166 -7.69 8.43 10.26
C LYS A 166 -6.58 8.17 9.25
N LEU A 167 -5.89 7.04 9.37
CA LEU A 167 -4.82 6.66 8.44
C LEU A 167 -5.37 6.34 7.06
N GLU A 168 -6.55 5.70 7.00
CA GLU A 168 -7.27 5.47 5.74
C GLU A 168 -7.63 6.78 5.04
N THR A 169 -8.24 7.73 5.79
CA THR A 169 -8.59 9.05 5.24
C THR A 169 -7.34 9.81 4.79
N GLU A 170 -6.25 9.74 5.55
CA GLU A 170 -4.98 10.37 5.17
C GLU A 170 -4.39 9.74 3.90
N ALA A 171 -4.42 8.42 3.79
CA ALA A 171 -3.95 7.71 2.60
C ALA A 171 -4.79 8.03 1.36
N ASP A 172 -6.12 8.07 1.49
CA ASP A 172 -7.03 8.44 0.39
C ASP A 172 -6.79 9.85 -0.13
N LEU A 173 -6.75 10.83 0.77
CA LEU A 173 -6.55 12.22 0.36
C LEU A 173 -5.14 12.44 -0.20
N THR A 174 -4.14 11.74 0.32
CA THR A 174 -2.79 11.74 -0.24
C THR A 174 -2.78 11.10 -1.63
N ALA A 175 -3.50 9.98 -1.82
CA ALA A 175 -3.65 9.35 -3.13
C ALA A 175 -4.31 10.29 -4.15
N VAL A 176 -5.37 11.00 -3.77
CA VAL A 176 -6.01 12.03 -4.62
C VAL A 176 -4.98 13.07 -5.06
N ASP A 177 -4.21 13.63 -4.11
CA ASP A 177 -3.19 14.63 -4.43
C ASP A 177 -2.08 14.04 -5.34
N TYR A 178 -1.72 12.75 -5.17
CA TYR A 178 -0.76 12.05 -6.02
C TYR A 178 -1.28 11.87 -7.45
N LEU A 179 -2.53 11.48 -7.60
CA LEU A 179 -3.17 11.28 -8.90
C LEU A 179 -3.29 12.59 -9.68
N GLU A 180 -3.76 13.65 -9.03
CA GLU A 180 -3.90 14.98 -9.65
C GLU A 180 -2.57 15.50 -10.18
N LYS A 181 -1.49 15.45 -9.39
CA LYS A 181 -0.16 15.83 -9.84
C LYS A 181 0.36 14.96 -10.98
N ALA A 182 -0.02 13.69 -11.01
CA ALA A 182 0.31 12.78 -12.10
C ALA A 182 -0.59 12.97 -13.33
N GLY A 183 -1.53 13.91 -13.31
CA GLY A 183 -2.49 14.13 -14.39
C GLY A 183 -3.43 12.92 -14.58
N ILE A 184 -3.83 12.28 -13.49
CA ILE A 184 -4.78 11.16 -13.45
C ILE A 184 -6.02 11.61 -12.71
N ASP A 185 -7.20 11.32 -13.29
CA ASP A 185 -8.48 11.61 -12.65
C ASP A 185 -8.66 10.73 -11.40
N PRO A 186 -8.87 11.31 -10.20
CA PRO A 186 -9.10 10.53 -8.99
C PRO A 186 -10.55 10.04 -8.82
N GLU A 187 -11.53 10.53 -9.59
CA GLU A 187 -12.93 10.10 -9.47
C GLU A 187 -13.12 8.59 -9.66
N PRO A 188 -12.47 7.92 -10.66
CA PRO A 188 -12.57 6.48 -10.80
C PRO A 188 -12.13 5.71 -9.55
N PHE A 189 -11.17 6.20 -8.77
CA PHE A 189 -10.79 5.57 -7.51
C PHE A 189 -11.95 5.59 -6.49
N ALA A 190 -12.67 6.69 -6.36
CA ALA A 190 -13.86 6.75 -5.52
C ALA A 190 -14.95 5.79 -6.02
N ASN A 191 -15.17 5.71 -7.35
CA ASN A 191 -16.13 4.80 -7.96
C ASN A 191 -15.76 3.32 -7.69
N PHE A 192 -14.47 2.98 -7.74
CA PHE A 192 -13.97 1.66 -7.35
C PHE A 192 -14.31 1.33 -5.89
N LEU A 193 -14.10 2.26 -4.95
CA LEU A 193 -14.46 2.08 -3.54
C LEU A 193 -15.96 1.87 -3.34
N TYR A 194 -16.82 2.62 -4.04
CA TYR A 194 -18.28 2.43 -4.02
C TYR A 194 -18.68 1.05 -4.51
N ARG A 195 -18.12 0.62 -5.65
CA ARG A 195 -18.39 -0.68 -6.23
C ARG A 195 -17.98 -1.82 -5.30
N LEU A 196 -16.79 -1.75 -4.71
CA LEU A 196 -16.34 -2.75 -3.74
C LEU A 196 -17.26 -2.80 -2.50
N ALA A 197 -17.71 -1.65 -2.00
CA ALA A 197 -18.63 -1.60 -0.85
C ALA A 197 -19.99 -2.26 -1.14
N ASP A 198 -20.45 -2.21 -2.39
CA ASP A 198 -21.72 -2.84 -2.81
C ASP A 198 -21.54 -4.34 -3.09
N GLU A 199 -20.45 -4.73 -3.73
CA GLU A 199 -20.10 -6.12 -4.04
C GLU A 199 -19.80 -6.98 -2.79
N THR A 200 -19.31 -6.39 -1.70
CA THR A 200 -19.08 -7.11 -0.42
C THR A 200 -20.33 -7.74 0.14
N LYS A 201 -21.51 -7.24 -0.20
CA LYS A 201 -22.79 -7.86 0.19
C LYS A 201 -23.01 -9.23 -0.47
N ASN A 202 -22.42 -9.45 -1.65
CA ASN A 202 -22.64 -10.62 -2.47
C ASN A 202 -21.44 -11.59 -2.52
N LEU A 203 -20.20 -11.12 -2.35
CA LEU A 203 -18.96 -11.90 -2.47
C LEU A 203 -17.95 -11.58 -1.35
N PRO A 204 -18.31 -11.72 -0.07
CA PRO A 204 -17.44 -11.27 1.03
C PRO A 204 -16.11 -12.01 1.12
N SER A 205 -16.01 -13.24 0.61
CA SER A 205 -14.82 -14.11 0.75
C SER A 205 -13.70 -13.83 -0.24
N GLN A 206 -13.92 -12.99 -1.26
CA GLN A 206 -12.92 -12.70 -2.31
C GLN A 206 -12.37 -11.27 -2.24
N ILE A 207 -13.01 -10.39 -1.48
CA ILE A 207 -12.64 -8.96 -1.38
C ILE A 207 -11.91 -8.73 -0.06
N TYR A 208 -10.63 -9.08 -0.04
CA TYR A 208 -9.78 -8.90 1.14
C TYR A 208 -9.37 -7.44 1.37
N TRP A 209 -9.28 -6.65 0.30
CA TRP A 209 -8.87 -5.25 0.40
C TRP A 209 -9.80 -4.42 1.30
N ILE A 210 -11.12 -4.67 1.27
CA ILE A 210 -12.07 -4.01 2.17
C ILE A 210 -11.84 -4.40 3.64
N SER A 211 -11.40 -5.62 3.91
CA SER A 211 -11.12 -6.06 5.28
C SER A 211 -9.93 -5.31 5.90
N THR A 212 -8.94 -4.96 5.07
CA THR A 212 -7.77 -4.18 5.48
C THR A 212 -7.99 -2.68 5.39
N HIS A 213 -8.91 -2.22 4.52
CA HIS A 213 -9.25 -0.83 4.25
C HIS A 213 -10.77 -0.61 4.37
N PRO A 214 -11.31 -0.59 5.60
CA PRO A 214 -12.76 -0.56 5.85
C PRO A 214 -13.39 0.77 5.43
N GLU A 215 -14.74 0.80 5.50
CA GLU A 215 -15.56 2.00 5.29
C GLU A 215 -15.46 2.59 3.87
N SER A 216 -15.31 1.70 2.88
CA SER A 216 -15.10 2.10 1.48
C SER A 216 -16.14 3.10 0.95
N LYS A 217 -17.40 3.03 1.41
CA LYS A 217 -18.44 4.00 1.01
C LYS A 217 -18.17 5.41 1.56
N GLU A 218 -17.92 5.55 2.87
CA GLU A 218 -17.63 6.85 3.48
C GLU A 218 -16.33 7.46 2.92
N ARG A 219 -15.36 6.62 2.62
CA ARG A 219 -14.10 7.02 2.01
C ARG A 219 -14.30 7.56 0.60
N ALA A 220 -15.11 6.86 -0.23
CA ALA A 220 -15.50 7.34 -1.55
C ALA A 220 -16.20 8.71 -1.48
N GLU A 221 -17.15 8.87 -0.55
CA GLU A 221 -17.85 10.15 -0.33
C GLU A 221 -16.88 11.30 -0.01
N LYS A 222 -15.88 11.05 0.84
CA LYS A 222 -14.83 12.05 1.16
C LYS A 222 -13.95 12.39 -0.04
N ILE A 223 -13.61 11.41 -0.87
CA ILE A 223 -12.86 11.65 -2.11
C ILE A 223 -13.69 12.52 -3.05
N ILE A 224 -14.95 12.18 -3.30
CA ILE A 224 -15.85 12.96 -4.16
C ILE A 224 -16.01 14.40 -3.65
N GLU A 225 -16.21 14.58 -2.34
CA GLU A 225 -16.28 15.93 -1.77
C GLU A 225 -14.95 16.71 -1.93
N ARG A 226 -13.80 16.04 -1.82
CA ARG A 226 -12.47 16.64 -2.02
C ARG A 226 -12.26 17.16 -3.44
N ILE A 227 -12.83 16.49 -4.45
CA ILE A 227 -12.61 16.80 -5.87
C ILE A 227 -13.74 17.58 -6.53
N LYS A 228 -14.87 17.78 -5.85
CA LYS A 228 -16.14 18.28 -6.36
C LYS A 228 -16.05 19.53 -7.24
N ASP A 229 -15.21 20.50 -6.86
CA ASP A 229 -15.09 21.78 -7.57
C ASP A 229 -13.75 21.91 -8.33
N ARG A 230 -13.10 20.78 -8.64
CA ARG A 230 -11.81 20.73 -9.31
C ARG A 230 -11.95 20.46 -10.80
N ASP A 231 -11.08 21.07 -11.60
CA ASP A 231 -10.91 20.72 -13.00
C ASP A 231 -10.05 19.44 -13.09
N LEU A 232 -10.71 18.30 -13.28
CA LEU A 232 -10.07 17.00 -13.23
C LEU A 232 -9.44 16.63 -14.58
N PRO A 233 -8.28 15.92 -14.56
CA PRO A 233 -7.66 15.40 -15.76
C PRO A 233 -8.57 14.41 -16.47
N LYS A 234 -8.56 14.41 -17.81
CA LYS A 234 -9.31 13.42 -18.60
C LYS A 234 -8.45 12.20 -18.92
N THR A 235 -9.04 11.02 -18.82
CA THR A 235 -8.37 9.77 -19.22
C THR A 235 -7.98 9.80 -20.70
N SER A 236 -6.74 9.49 -21.00
CA SER A 236 -6.26 9.45 -22.38
C SER A 236 -6.62 8.13 -23.08
N ALA A 237 -6.83 8.18 -24.40
CA ALA A 237 -7.05 6.97 -25.21
C ALA A 237 -5.86 5.97 -25.12
N LYS A 238 -4.64 6.47 -24.93
CA LYS A 238 -3.44 5.65 -24.72
C LYS A 238 -3.51 4.85 -23.42
N ASP A 239 -3.98 5.48 -22.34
CA ASP A 239 -4.12 4.82 -21.04
C ASP A 239 -5.19 3.72 -21.12
N SER A 240 -6.31 3.97 -21.81
CA SER A 240 -7.35 2.97 -22.04
C SER A 240 -6.83 1.75 -22.80
N LEU A 241 -6.11 1.94 -23.91
CA LEU A 241 -5.53 0.84 -24.71
C LEU A 241 -4.50 0.03 -23.92
N ARG A 242 -3.65 0.71 -23.13
CA ARG A 242 -2.67 0.05 -22.26
C ARG A 242 -3.36 -0.84 -21.23
N PHE A 243 -4.40 -0.33 -20.60
CA PHE A 243 -5.14 -1.06 -19.59
C PHE A 243 -5.91 -2.26 -20.17
N GLU A 244 -6.52 -2.13 -21.35
CA GLU A 244 -7.13 -3.26 -22.05
C GLU A 244 -6.14 -4.40 -22.34
N GLY A 245 -4.92 -4.05 -22.76
CA GLY A 245 -3.83 -5.01 -22.96
C GLY A 245 -3.44 -5.72 -21.66
N LEU A 246 -3.34 -4.98 -20.57
CA LEU A 246 -3.06 -5.51 -19.24
C LEU A 246 -4.19 -6.47 -18.78
N LYS A 247 -5.46 -6.10 -18.93
CA LYS A 247 -6.63 -6.94 -18.58
C LYS A 247 -6.62 -8.25 -19.34
N LYS A 248 -6.34 -8.24 -20.65
CA LYS A 248 -6.23 -9.46 -21.47
C LYS A 248 -5.13 -10.38 -20.96
N SER A 249 -3.98 -9.82 -20.55
CA SER A 249 -2.85 -10.60 -20.03
C SER A 249 -3.16 -11.18 -18.65
N ILE A 250 -3.80 -10.43 -17.76
CA ILE A 250 -4.23 -10.88 -16.43
C ILE A 250 -5.26 -12.01 -16.51
N ASN A 251 -6.26 -11.89 -17.37
CA ASN A 251 -7.29 -12.93 -17.53
C ASN A 251 -6.70 -14.28 -17.98
N LYS A 252 -5.62 -14.26 -18.79
CA LYS A 252 -4.88 -15.48 -19.16
C LYS A 252 -4.10 -16.11 -18.00
N VAL A 253 -3.70 -15.31 -17.03
CA VAL A 253 -2.97 -15.78 -15.84
C VAL A 253 -3.94 -16.37 -14.81
N LEU A 254 -5.18 -15.88 -14.76
CA LEU A 254 -6.22 -16.34 -13.83
C LEU A 254 -7.02 -17.54 -14.35
N SER A 255 -7.09 -17.74 -15.68
CA SER A 255 -7.65 -18.93 -16.31
C SER A 255 -6.74 -20.16 -16.14
#